data_66c4ec05895f3ecbc6b44423f369c7d4
#
_entry.id   66c4ec05895f3ecbc6b44423f369c7d4
#
_cell.length_a   1.000
_cell.length_b   1.000
_cell.length_c   1.000
_cell.angle_alpha   90.00
_cell.angle_beta   90.00
_cell.angle_gamma   90.00
#
_symmetry.space_group_name_H-M   'P 1'
#
loop_
_entity.id
_entity.type
_entity.pdbx_description
1 polymer ?
#
loop_
_entity_poly.entity_id
_entity_poly.type
_entity_poly.pdbx_seq_one_letter_code
_entity_poly.pdbx_strand_id
1 'polypeptide(L)'
;MADTQQFANLNERTGCTLDKFADRGYIDFMKRSLHQKRILLTGASSGIGAALAPLLAQEGADLVLLARRKERLHNIAEQIQQRFSNRKVILVDGDITDAEVRHRAVQSAVEQLGGLDILINNAGAGATARVEDSTQETLRRMFEVNFFALVELTQLALPYLKQGTEPMVVNLSSIVGLRGVPHYGVYGAAKFAVAGLSEAMRAEVSKYGIDVLVVCPGTTQTEFFDVLHQSTSAPVLPNHRAVTSEYVAARIIWAMKRGKHKIIPAFSAAFLDRLNRFCPRFVDWLMTKYA
;
A
#
# COMPACT_ATOMS: atom_id res chain seq x y z
N MET A 1 -11.78 -43.37 -2.63
CA MET A 1 -13.21 -43.16 -2.31
C MET A 1 -13.47 -42.56 -0.91
N ALA A 2 -12.48 -42.47 -0.02
CA ALA A 2 -12.65 -41.85 1.32
C ALA A 2 -12.60 -40.32 1.33
N ASP A 3 -11.90 -39.69 0.39
CA ASP A 3 -11.72 -38.21 0.36
C ASP A 3 -12.95 -37.41 -0.08
N THR A 4 -13.80 -37.99 -0.92
CA THR A 4 -14.99 -37.30 -1.44
C THR A 4 -16.09 -37.14 -0.38
N GLN A 5 -16.15 -38.07 0.60
CA GLN A 5 -17.14 -38.04 1.66
C GLN A 5 -16.78 -37.07 2.78
N GLN A 6 -15.49 -36.79 2.96
CA GLN A 6 -15.01 -35.82 3.96
C GLN A 6 -15.25 -34.38 3.51
N PHE A 7 -15.20 -34.08 2.20
CA PHE A 7 -15.56 -32.79 1.62
C PHE A 7 -17.08 -32.53 1.63
N ALA A 8 -17.92 -33.57 1.44
CA ALA A 8 -19.36 -33.41 1.51
C ALA A 8 -19.85 -33.05 2.93
N ASN A 9 -19.23 -33.62 3.97
CA ASN A 9 -19.57 -33.33 5.37
C ASN A 9 -19.12 -31.94 5.86
N LEU A 10 -18.12 -31.32 5.21
CA LEU A 10 -17.73 -29.92 5.48
C LEU A 10 -18.75 -28.92 4.92
N ASN A 11 -19.36 -29.21 3.78
CA ASN A 11 -20.38 -28.36 3.16
C ASN A 11 -21.66 -28.29 4.00
N GLU A 12 -22.10 -29.39 4.63
CA GLU A 12 -23.29 -29.38 5.47
C GLU A 12 -23.10 -28.65 6.81
N ARG A 13 -21.88 -28.64 7.36
CA ARG A 13 -21.61 -27.97 8.64
C ARG A 13 -21.35 -26.48 8.54
N THR A 14 -20.92 -25.95 7.38
CA THR A 14 -20.57 -24.55 7.23
C THR A 14 -21.58 -23.74 6.42
N GLY A 15 -22.55 -24.36 5.78
CA GLY A 15 -23.49 -23.71 4.86
C GLY A 15 -22.77 -23.02 3.67
N CYS A 16 -21.51 -23.33 3.46
CA CYS A 16 -20.65 -22.76 2.43
C CYS A 16 -20.70 -23.65 1.19
N THR A 17 -21.67 -23.45 0.33
CA THR A 17 -21.68 -24.10 -0.99
C THR A 17 -20.71 -23.36 -1.89
N LEU A 18 -19.89 -24.10 -2.64
CA LEU A 18 -19.01 -23.55 -3.69
C LEU A 18 -19.79 -22.69 -4.69
N ASP A 19 -21.09 -22.92 -4.85
CA ASP A 19 -22.00 -22.14 -5.68
C ASP A 19 -22.13 -20.67 -5.21
N LYS A 20 -21.99 -20.39 -3.89
CA LYS A 20 -21.95 -19.00 -3.39
C LYS A 20 -20.65 -18.27 -3.75
N PHE A 21 -19.59 -18.98 -4.11
CA PHE A 21 -18.38 -18.40 -4.67
C PHE A 21 -18.48 -18.20 -6.19
N ALA A 22 -19.24 -19.04 -6.89
CA ALA A 22 -19.53 -18.88 -8.32
C ALA A 22 -20.47 -17.67 -8.58
N ASP A 23 -21.45 -17.47 -7.72
CA ASP A 23 -22.42 -16.35 -7.84
C ASP A 23 -21.83 -14.97 -7.49
N ARG A 24 -20.66 -14.90 -6.84
CA ARG A 24 -19.88 -13.67 -6.65
C ARG A 24 -18.88 -13.43 -7.77
N GLY A 25 -19.16 -13.90 -8.99
CA GLY A 25 -18.49 -13.44 -10.20
C GLY A 25 -16.96 -13.55 -10.16
N TYR A 26 -16.40 -14.70 -9.78
CA TYR A 26 -14.95 -14.94 -9.89
C TYR A 26 -14.44 -14.91 -11.34
N ILE A 27 -15.34 -14.75 -12.30
CA ILE A 27 -15.04 -14.74 -13.76
C ILE A 27 -15.42 -13.43 -14.45
N ASP A 28 -16.09 -12.49 -13.78
CA ASP A 28 -16.26 -11.17 -14.37
C ASP A 28 -15.14 -10.23 -13.87
N PHE A 29 -14.29 -9.81 -14.80
CA PHE A 29 -13.29 -8.76 -14.56
C PHE A 29 -14.04 -7.44 -14.37
N MET A 30 -14.70 -7.27 -13.22
CA MET A 30 -15.33 -6.00 -12.86
C MET A 30 -14.24 -4.93 -12.89
N LYS A 31 -14.25 -4.13 -13.93
CA LYS A 31 -13.42 -2.93 -14.02
C LYS A 31 -14.03 -1.91 -13.08
N ARG A 32 -13.48 -1.82 -11.84
CA ARG A 32 -13.82 -0.70 -10.95
C ARG A 32 -13.52 0.60 -11.68
N SER A 33 -14.46 1.52 -11.65
CA SER A 33 -14.24 2.89 -12.09
C SER A 33 -13.60 3.71 -10.96
N LEU A 34 -12.59 4.51 -11.28
CA LEU A 34 -12.05 5.52 -10.37
C LEU A 34 -12.68 6.91 -10.60
N HIS A 35 -13.56 7.03 -11.58
CA HIS A 35 -14.27 8.27 -11.89
C HIS A 35 -15.17 8.66 -10.73
N GLN A 36 -15.08 9.93 -10.31
CA GLN A 36 -15.80 10.51 -9.17
C GLN A 36 -15.52 9.84 -7.81
N LYS A 37 -14.45 9.02 -7.69
CA LYS A 37 -14.03 8.49 -6.40
C LYS A 37 -13.37 9.57 -5.56
N ARG A 38 -13.66 9.56 -4.26
CA ARG A 38 -13.09 10.44 -3.23
C ARG A 38 -11.94 9.68 -2.57
N ILE A 39 -10.73 10.15 -2.79
CA ILE A 39 -9.53 9.39 -2.44
C ILE A 39 -8.65 10.19 -1.48
N LEU A 40 -8.29 9.58 -0.35
CA LEU A 40 -7.23 10.08 0.53
C LEU A 40 -5.92 9.36 0.23
N LEU A 41 -4.91 10.12 -0.22
CA LEU A 41 -3.57 9.62 -0.53
C LEU A 41 -2.54 10.20 0.44
N THR A 42 -1.85 9.33 1.18
CA THR A 42 -0.76 9.74 2.07
C THR A 42 0.61 9.64 1.39
N GLY A 43 1.58 10.44 1.84
CA GLY A 43 2.92 10.48 1.24
C GLY A 43 2.92 11.02 -0.20
N ALA A 44 1.99 11.95 -0.50
CA ALA A 44 1.75 12.43 -1.86
C ALA A 44 2.85 13.36 -2.42
N SER A 45 3.83 13.81 -1.62
CA SER A 45 4.81 14.84 -2.02
C SER A 45 6.04 14.32 -2.75
N SER A 46 6.22 13.01 -2.91
CA SER A 46 7.38 12.42 -3.61
C SER A 46 7.14 10.98 -4.04
N GLY A 47 8.05 10.48 -4.88
CA GLY A 47 8.10 9.09 -5.30
C GLY A 47 6.78 8.57 -5.84
N ILE A 48 6.37 7.39 -5.39
CA ILE A 48 5.15 6.71 -5.87
C ILE A 48 3.90 7.57 -5.63
N GLY A 49 3.80 8.24 -4.46
CA GLY A 49 2.64 9.09 -4.15
C GLY A 49 2.50 10.29 -5.08
N ALA A 50 3.61 10.97 -5.38
CA ALA A 50 3.63 12.10 -6.31
C ALA A 50 3.29 11.69 -7.75
N ALA A 51 3.76 10.51 -8.18
CA ALA A 51 3.41 9.96 -9.48
C ALA A 51 1.95 9.46 -9.55
N LEU A 52 1.41 9.00 -8.44
CA LEU A 52 0.06 8.43 -8.37
C LEU A 52 -1.03 9.51 -8.38
N ALA A 53 -0.82 10.65 -7.70
CA ALA A 53 -1.83 11.70 -7.58
C ALA A 53 -2.35 12.21 -8.94
N PRO A 54 -1.50 12.60 -9.92
CA PRO A 54 -1.99 13.03 -11.22
C PRO A 54 -2.68 11.90 -12.02
N LEU A 55 -2.28 10.65 -11.87
CA LEU A 55 -2.94 9.52 -12.53
C LEU A 55 -4.34 9.27 -11.95
N LEU A 56 -4.52 9.40 -10.64
CA LEU A 56 -5.84 9.33 -10.00
C LEU A 56 -6.77 10.45 -10.50
N ALA A 57 -6.26 11.67 -10.59
CA ALA A 57 -7.01 12.80 -11.14
C ALA A 57 -7.37 12.59 -12.63
N GLN A 58 -6.48 12.02 -13.42
CA GLN A 58 -6.72 11.62 -14.81
C GLN A 58 -7.84 10.58 -14.94
N GLU A 59 -7.93 9.64 -14.01
CA GLU A 59 -9.03 8.67 -13.94
C GLU A 59 -10.35 9.32 -13.46
N GLY A 60 -10.34 10.60 -13.10
CA GLY A 60 -11.51 11.38 -12.70
C GLY A 60 -11.82 11.37 -11.20
N ALA A 61 -10.84 11.04 -10.36
CA ALA A 61 -10.99 11.07 -8.91
C ALA A 61 -10.80 12.48 -8.33
N ASP A 62 -11.46 12.75 -7.21
CA ASP A 62 -11.21 13.90 -6.35
C ASP A 62 -10.31 13.47 -5.17
N LEU A 63 -9.36 14.33 -4.76
CA LEU A 63 -8.23 13.92 -3.95
C LEU A 63 -8.09 14.74 -2.67
N VAL A 64 -7.78 14.06 -1.56
CA VAL A 64 -7.09 14.66 -0.41
C VAL A 64 -5.64 14.16 -0.46
N LEU A 65 -4.69 15.07 -0.52
CA LEU A 65 -3.26 14.78 -0.57
C LEU A 65 -2.61 15.14 0.76
N LEU A 66 -2.09 14.13 1.47
CA LEU A 66 -1.40 14.32 2.75
C LEU A 66 0.09 14.10 2.61
N ALA A 67 0.91 15.07 3.03
CA ALA A 67 2.36 14.93 3.20
C ALA A 67 2.95 16.09 4.03
N ARG A 68 4.21 15.94 4.47
CA ARG A 68 4.90 16.96 5.27
C ARG A 68 5.36 18.19 4.48
N ARG A 69 5.69 18.00 3.17
CA ARG A 69 6.31 19.05 2.33
C ARG A 69 5.25 19.84 1.59
N LYS A 70 4.81 20.94 2.22
CA LYS A 70 3.71 21.78 1.76
C LYS A 70 3.92 22.30 0.32
N GLU A 71 5.09 22.85 0.02
CA GLU A 71 5.39 23.42 -1.30
C GLU A 71 5.29 22.37 -2.40
N ARG A 72 5.73 21.12 -2.12
CA ARG A 72 5.62 20.04 -3.09
C ARG A 72 4.19 19.58 -3.31
N LEU A 73 3.36 19.59 -2.25
CA LEU A 73 1.92 19.33 -2.39
C LEU A 73 1.26 20.38 -3.27
N HIS A 74 1.58 21.67 -3.07
CA HIS A 74 1.06 22.76 -3.91
C HIS A 74 1.44 22.56 -5.36
N ASN A 75 2.71 22.31 -5.68
CA ASN A 75 3.17 22.09 -7.05
C ASN A 75 2.44 20.91 -7.73
N ILE A 76 2.18 19.82 -7.00
CA ILE A 76 1.42 18.67 -7.53
C ILE A 76 -0.04 19.06 -7.77
N ALA A 77 -0.65 19.77 -6.83
CA ALA A 77 -2.03 20.23 -6.97
C ALA A 77 -2.20 21.19 -8.16
N GLU A 78 -1.27 22.12 -8.34
CA GLU A 78 -1.26 23.04 -9.50
C GLU A 78 -1.13 22.29 -10.83
N GLN A 79 -0.23 21.31 -10.92
CA GLN A 79 -0.09 20.45 -12.10
C GLN A 79 -1.38 19.68 -12.41
N ILE A 80 -2.06 19.16 -11.38
CA ILE A 80 -3.33 18.48 -11.53
C ILE A 80 -4.40 19.48 -11.99
N GLN A 81 -4.49 20.64 -11.35
CA GLN A 81 -5.51 21.64 -11.65
C GLN A 81 -5.38 22.21 -13.08
N GLN A 82 -4.13 22.40 -13.57
CA GLN A 82 -3.87 22.84 -14.95
C GLN A 82 -4.35 21.84 -16.00
N ARG A 83 -4.29 20.53 -15.71
CA ARG A 83 -4.66 19.48 -16.66
C ARG A 83 -6.09 19.00 -16.48
N PHE A 84 -6.61 19.04 -15.26
CA PHE A 84 -7.90 18.49 -14.85
C PHE A 84 -8.64 19.49 -13.96
N SER A 85 -8.99 20.66 -14.51
CA SER A 85 -9.56 21.82 -13.77
C SER A 85 -10.87 21.52 -13.04
N ASN A 86 -11.59 20.45 -13.43
CA ASN A 86 -12.83 20.02 -12.80
C ASN A 86 -12.64 19.02 -11.64
N ARG A 87 -11.37 18.72 -11.25
CA ARG A 87 -11.09 17.85 -10.11
C ARG A 87 -10.85 18.66 -8.84
N LYS A 88 -11.39 18.16 -7.72
CA LYS A 88 -11.10 18.74 -6.41
C LYS A 88 -9.80 18.13 -5.87
N VAL A 89 -8.87 18.98 -5.45
CA VAL A 89 -7.62 18.57 -4.81
C VAL A 89 -7.45 19.38 -3.52
N ILE A 90 -7.59 18.68 -2.41
CA ILE A 90 -7.48 19.24 -1.06
C ILE A 90 -6.11 18.88 -0.51
N LEU A 91 -5.41 19.82 0.08
CA LEU A 91 -4.08 19.63 0.64
C LEU A 91 -4.14 19.60 2.18
N VAL A 92 -3.49 18.61 2.75
CA VAL A 92 -3.27 18.51 4.20
C VAL A 92 -1.78 18.35 4.42
N ASP A 93 -1.13 19.38 4.94
CA ASP A 93 0.27 19.32 5.31
C ASP A 93 0.43 18.87 6.77
N GLY A 94 1.41 18.00 7.02
CA GLY A 94 1.74 17.50 8.34
C GLY A 94 2.41 16.13 8.36
N ASP A 95 2.91 15.73 9.54
CA ASP A 95 3.48 14.41 9.76
C ASP A 95 2.34 13.40 10.00
N ILE A 96 2.36 12.29 9.30
CA ILE A 96 1.35 11.22 9.42
C ILE A 96 1.32 10.60 10.82
N THR A 97 2.39 10.74 11.61
CA THR A 97 2.46 10.24 12.98
C THR A 97 1.72 11.13 13.98
N ASP A 98 1.35 12.33 13.57
CA ASP A 98 0.51 13.23 14.37
C ASP A 98 -0.98 12.85 14.23
N ALA A 99 -1.64 12.59 15.37
CA ALA A 99 -3.06 12.22 15.40
C ALA A 99 -3.96 13.32 14.81
N GLU A 100 -3.69 14.59 15.11
CA GLU A 100 -4.47 15.72 14.60
C GLU A 100 -4.37 15.84 13.08
N VAL A 101 -3.19 15.55 12.52
CA VAL A 101 -3.00 15.53 11.06
C VAL A 101 -3.82 14.41 10.42
N ARG A 102 -3.86 13.22 11.02
CA ARG A 102 -4.69 12.11 10.53
C ARG A 102 -6.17 12.45 10.60
N HIS A 103 -6.63 13.04 11.71
CA HIS A 103 -8.02 13.50 11.85
C HIS A 103 -8.38 14.54 10.79
N ARG A 104 -7.56 15.60 10.62
CA ARG A 104 -7.79 16.62 9.59
C ARG A 104 -7.87 16.03 8.18
N ALA A 105 -7.03 15.04 7.87
CA ALA A 105 -7.03 14.41 6.55
C ALA A 105 -8.35 13.67 6.26
N VAL A 106 -8.87 12.92 7.23
CA VAL A 106 -10.16 12.23 7.08
C VAL A 106 -11.30 13.22 7.05
N GLN A 107 -11.33 14.22 7.94
CA GLN A 107 -12.34 15.26 7.95
C GLN A 107 -12.37 16.03 6.63
N SER A 108 -11.21 16.38 6.06
CA SER A 108 -11.13 17.06 4.76
C SER A 108 -11.79 16.25 3.64
N ALA A 109 -11.65 14.92 3.64
CA ALA A 109 -12.36 14.08 2.68
C ALA A 109 -13.87 14.13 2.90
N VAL A 110 -14.32 14.03 4.16
CA VAL A 110 -15.74 14.00 4.50
C VAL A 110 -16.42 15.34 4.19
N GLU A 111 -15.83 16.45 4.63
CA GLU A 111 -16.45 17.78 4.57
C GLU A 111 -16.32 18.40 3.18
N GLN A 112 -15.18 18.26 2.52
CA GLN A 112 -14.90 18.97 1.27
C GLN A 112 -15.14 18.12 0.02
N LEU A 113 -14.98 16.77 0.11
CA LEU A 113 -15.31 15.84 -0.98
C LEU A 113 -16.67 15.17 -0.79
N GLY A 114 -17.28 15.28 0.39
CA GLY A 114 -18.58 14.67 0.70
C GLY A 114 -18.51 13.20 1.09
N GLY A 115 -17.33 12.69 1.49
CA GLY A 115 -17.11 11.32 1.96
C GLY A 115 -15.77 10.74 1.52
N LEU A 116 -15.60 9.43 1.72
CA LEU A 116 -14.36 8.72 1.39
C LEU A 116 -14.68 7.36 0.76
N ASP A 117 -14.14 7.11 -0.42
CA ASP A 117 -14.28 5.84 -1.13
C ASP A 117 -13.00 5.01 -1.07
N ILE A 118 -11.84 5.66 -1.15
CA ILE A 118 -10.56 4.95 -1.21
C ILE A 118 -9.54 5.61 -0.29
N LEU A 119 -8.91 4.79 0.56
CA LEU A 119 -7.74 5.18 1.35
C LEU A 119 -6.49 4.55 0.74
N ILE A 120 -5.48 5.37 0.42
CA ILE A 120 -4.17 4.90 -0.05
C ILE A 120 -3.09 5.25 0.99
N ASN A 121 -2.70 4.25 1.76
CA ASN A 121 -1.63 4.33 2.74
C ASN A 121 -0.28 4.14 2.03
N ASN A 122 0.27 5.24 1.50
CA ASN A 122 1.55 5.26 0.80
C ASN A 122 2.67 5.93 1.61
N ALA A 123 2.36 6.76 2.59
CA ALA A 123 3.37 7.37 3.45
C ALA A 123 4.28 6.31 4.08
N GLY A 124 5.58 6.60 4.11
CA GLY A 124 6.56 5.69 4.68
C GLY A 124 7.93 6.34 4.83
N ALA A 125 8.75 5.72 5.67
CA ALA A 125 10.15 6.06 5.88
C ALA A 125 11.01 4.80 5.74
N GLY A 126 12.27 4.98 5.36
CA GLY A 126 13.25 3.90 5.25
C GLY A 126 14.38 4.04 6.26
N ALA A 127 14.98 2.92 6.59
CA ALA A 127 16.24 2.84 7.33
C ALA A 127 17.04 1.63 6.85
N THR A 128 18.36 1.77 6.84
CA THR A 128 19.29 0.68 6.56
C THR A 128 20.34 0.60 7.67
N ALA A 129 20.38 -0.53 8.36
CA ALA A 129 21.38 -0.85 9.37
C ALA A 129 21.43 -2.36 9.58
N ARG A 130 22.57 -2.88 10.06
CA ARG A 130 22.60 -4.23 10.62
C ARG A 130 21.69 -4.27 11.86
N VAL A 131 21.22 -5.46 12.23
CA VAL A 131 20.37 -5.60 13.44
C VAL A 131 21.12 -5.16 14.69
N GLU A 132 22.41 -5.48 14.81
CA GLU A 132 23.29 -5.10 15.93
C GLU A 132 23.50 -3.58 16.04
N ASP A 133 23.49 -2.87 14.91
CA ASP A 133 23.71 -1.42 14.82
C ASP A 133 22.41 -0.61 14.89
N SER A 134 21.25 -1.28 14.83
CA SER A 134 19.96 -0.60 14.79
C SER A 134 19.61 0.03 16.15
N THR A 135 19.42 1.33 16.18
CA THR A 135 19.04 2.04 17.41
C THR A 135 17.56 1.82 17.76
N GLN A 136 17.24 1.92 19.06
CA GLN A 136 15.85 1.86 19.53
C GLN A 136 14.99 2.99 18.93
N GLU A 137 15.57 4.15 18.71
CA GLU A 137 14.91 5.28 18.07
C GLU A 137 14.51 4.94 16.62
N THR A 138 15.46 4.42 15.82
CA THR A 138 15.20 3.99 14.45
C THR A 138 14.12 2.90 14.40
N LEU A 139 14.20 1.91 15.29
CA LEU A 139 13.20 0.84 15.38
C LEU A 139 11.81 1.42 15.63
N ARG A 140 11.65 2.26 16.68
CA ARG A 140 10.37 2.90 17.01
C ARG A 140 9.86 3.78 15.87
N ARG A 141 10.73 4.61 15.28
CA ARG A 141 10.37 5.50 14.17
C ARG A 141 9.91 4.73 12.93
N MET A 142 10.55 3.60 12.61
CA MET A 142 10.13 2.77 11.47
C MET A 142 8.75 2.18 11.67
N PHE A 143 8.45 1.67 12.86
CA PHE A 143 7.12 1.16 13.18
C PHE A 143 6.08 2.27 13.26
N GLU A 144 6.42 3.41 13.85
CA GLU A 144 5.52 4.56 14.00
C GLU A 144 5.01 5.03 12.64
N VAL A 145 5.94 5.32 11.70
CA VAL A 145 5.58 5.86 10.38
C VAL A 145 4.97 4.82 9.47
N ASN A 146 5.56 3.60 9.41
CA ASN A 146 5.17 2.62 8.40
C ASN A 146 4.02 1.71 8.83
N PHE A 147 3.73 1.59 10.14
CA PHE A 147 2.73 0.66 10.64
C PHE A 147 1.68 1.34 11.51
N PHE A 148 2.04 1.93 12.67
CA PHE A 148 1.04 2.47 13.59
C PHE A 148 0.21 3.60 12.97
N ALA A 149 0.85 4.57 12.33
CA ALA A 149 0.14 5.66 11.66
C ALA A 149 -0.81 5.15 10.55
N LEU A 150 -0.42 4.11 9.80
CA LEU A 150 -1.27 3.46 8.81
C LEU A 150 -2.48 2.80 9.45
N VAL A 151 -2.29 2.07 10.55
CA VAL A 151 -3.38 1.39 11.29
C VAL A 151 -4.38 2.40 11.80
N GLU A 152 -3.90 3.42 12.52
CA GLU A 152 -4.74 4.45 13.13
C GLU A 152 -5.51 5.26 12.09
N LEU A 153 -4.85 5.66 10.99
CA LEU A 153 -5.54 6.34 9.89
C LEU A 153 -6.61 5.44 9.25
N THR A 154 -6.31 4.15 9.08
CA THR A 154 -7.29 3.20 8.54
C THR A 154 -8.48 3.06 9.48
N GLN A 155 -8.27 2.96 10.80
CA GLN A 155 -9.34 2.91 11.80
C GLN A 155 -10.23 4.15 11.73
N LEU A 156 -9.64 5.35 11.63
CA LEU A 156 -10.36 6.61 11.46
C LEU A 156 -11.17 6.68 10.16
N ALA A 157 -10.65 6.10 9.09
CA ALA A 157 -11.28 6.11 7.77
C ALA A 157 -12.40 5.06 7.62
N LEU A 158 -12.33 3.93 8.34
CA LEU A 158 -13.27 2.81 8.20
C LEU A 158 -14.75 3.17 8.29
N PRO A 159 -15.22 4.02 9.23
CA PRO A 159 -16.63 4.42 9.29
C PRO A 159 -17.14 5.06 8.00
N TYR A 160 -16.31 5.84 7.33
CA TYR A 160 -16.63 6.54 6.09
C TYR A 160 -16.49 5.64 4.86
N LEU A 161 -15.47 4.77 4.84
CA LEU A 161 -15.30 3.76 3.80
C LEU A 161 -16.49 2.79 3.75
N LYS A 162 -17.09 2.44 4.90
CA LYS A 162 -18.30 1.60 4.96
C LYS A 162 -19.50 2.23 4.24
N GLN A 163 -19.50 3.54 4.08
CA GLN A 163 -20.54 4.31 3.39
C GLN A 163 -20.11 4.70 1.96
N GLY A 164 -18.89 4.38 1.59
CA GLY A 164 -18.32 4.70 0.29
C GLY A 164 -18.86 3.84 -0.85
N THR A 165 -18.63 4.30 -2.06
CA THR A 165 -19.02 3.58 -3.29
C THR A 165 -17.84 2.72 -3.76
N GLU A 166 -18.02 1.39 -3.82
CA GLU A 166 -16.95 0.41 -4.12
C GLU A 166 -15.68 0.67 -3.31
N PRO A 167 -15.77 0.68 -1.98
CA PRO A 167 -14.71 1.16 -1.12
C PRO A 167 -13.47 0.27 -1.18
N MET A 168 -12.29 0.90 -0.97
CA MET A 168 -11.02 0.18 -1.01
C MET A 168 -10.00 0.79 -0.04
N VAL A 169 -9.15 -0.08 0.54
CA VAL A 169 -7.91 0.31 1.20
C VAL A 169 -6.74 -0.22 0.39
N VAL A 170 -5.81 0.66 0.06
CA VAL A 170 -4.55 0.31 -0.63
C VAL A 170 -3.39 0.54 0.32
N ASN A 171 -2.68 -0.52 0.70
CA ASN A 171 -1.54 -0.44 1.61
C ASN A 171 -0.23 -0.67 0.87
N LEU A 172 0.69 0.29 0.93
CA LEU A 172 2.03 0.14 0.38
C LEU A 172 2.94 -0.56 1.40
N SER A 173 3.18 -1.84 1.15
CA SER A 173 4.23 -2.63 1.78
C SER A 173 5.53 -2.49 0.97
N SER A 174 6.27 -3.56 0.79
CA SER A 174 7.51 -3.65 0.01
C SER A 174 7.82 -5.12 -0.29
N ILE A 175 8.73 -5.39 -1.23
CA ILE A 175 9.30 -6.74 -1.39
C ILE A 175 10.02 -7.20 -0.13
N VAL A 176 10.64 -6.28 0.64
CA VAL A 176 11.26 -6.61 1.92
C VAL A 176 10.23 -6.85 3.04
N GLY A 177 8.95 -6.62 2.79
CA GLY A 177 7.83 -7.06 3.62
C GLY A 177 7.30 -8.45 3.26
N LEU A 178 7.90 -9.13 2.28
CA LEU A 178 7.62 -10.53 1.89
C LEU A 178 8.84 -11.41 2.07
N ARG A 179 10.04 -10.83 2.06
CA ARG A 179 11.33 -11.49 2.26
C ARG A 179 12.26 -10.56 3.02
N GLY A 180 12.83 -11.03 4.15
CA GLY A 180 13.87 -10.33 4.88
C GLY A 180 15.15 -10.18 4.04
N VAL A 181 15.74 -9.00 4.03
CA VAL A 181 16.95 -8.65 3.30
C VAL A 181 17.94 -8.07 4.30
N PRO A 182 19.23 -8.48 4.28
CA PRO A 182 20.25 -7.90 5.14
C PRO A 182 20.25 -6.37 5.08
N HIS A 183 20.57 -5.72 6.16
CA HIS A 183 20.56 -4.27 6.39
C HIS A 183 19.15 -3.60 6.35
N TYR A 184 18.11 -4.29 5.89
CA TYR A 184 16.73 -3.79 5.87
C TYR A 184 15.86 -4.42 6.96
N GLY A 185 16.44 -5.03 8.00
CA GLY A 185 15.72 -5.83 9.00
C GLY A 185 14.59 -5.08 9.66
N VAL A 186 14.85 -3.89 10.22
CA VAL A 186 13.86 -3.08 10.95
C VAL A 186 12.77 -2.54 10.02
N TYR A 187 13.17 -1.99 8.87
CA TYR A 187 12.22 -1.52 7.85
C TYR A 187 11.38 -2.68 7.30
N GLY A 188 12.05 -3.81 7.00
CA GLY A 188 11.39 -5.03 6.54
C GLY A 188 10.35 -5.52 7.54
N ALA A 189 10.68 -5.58 8.83
CA ALA A 189 9.76 -6.00 9.88
C ALA A 189 8.47 -5.16 9.90
N ALA A 190 8.58 -3.81 9.80
CA ALA A 190 7.42 -2.94 9.71
C ALA A 190 6.59 -3.22 8.44
N LYS A 191 7.24 -3.49 7.28
CA LYS A 191 6.54 -3.81 6.03
C LYS A 191 5.94 -5.23 6.00
N PHE A 192 6.52 -6.19 6.73
CA PHE A 192 5.87 -7.49 6.99
C PHE A 192 4.61 -7.31 7.83
N ALA A 193 4.67 -6.46 8.87
CA ALA A 193 3.50 -6.16 9.69
C ALA A 193 2.35 -5.57 8.85
N VAL A 194 2.65 -4.65 7.91
CA VAL A 194 1.66 -4.11 6.96
C VAL A 194 1.06 -5.21 6.08
N ALA A 195 1.89 -6.13 5.56
CA ALA A 195 1.41 -7.22 4.70
C ALA A 195 0.48 -8.16 5.46
N GLY A 196 0.89 -8.61 6.66
CA GLY A 196 0.08 -9.49 7.52
C GLY A 196 -1.23 -8.85 7.97
N LEU A 197 -1.17 -7.59 8.43
CA LEU A 197 -2.38 -6.82 8.77
C LEU A 197 -3.35 -6.73 7.60
N SER A 198 -2.85 -6.47 6.40
CA SER A 198 -3.70 -6.32 5.21
C SER A 198 -4.39 -7.62 4.82
N GLU A 199 -3.75 -8.77 5.05
CA GLU A 199 -4.37 -10.08 4.82
C GLU A 199 -5.51 -10.35 5.81
N ALA A 200 -5.30 -10.08 7.10
CA ALA A 200 -6.34 -10.19 8.14
C ALA A 200 -7.49 -9.22 7.88
N MET A 201 -7.17 -7.94 7.67
CA MET A 201 -8.15 -6.88 7.42
C MET A 201 -9.04 -7.20 6.22
N ARG A 202 -8.53 -7.80 5.15
CA ARG A 202 -9.32 -8.18 3.97
C ARG A 202 -10.48 -9.09 4.33
N ALA A 203 -10.26 -10.06 5.22
CA ALA A 203 -11.31 -10.95 5.69
C ALA A 203 -12.32 -10.20 6.58
N GLU A 204 -11.82 -9.36 7.50
CA GLU A 204 -12.64 -8.64 8.47
C GLU A 204 -13.59 -7.62 7.81
N VAL A 205 -13.10 -6.88 6.80
CA VAL A 205 -13.87 -5.81 6.15
C VAL A 205 -14.67 -6.27 4.94
N SER A 206 -14.52 -7.54 4.51
CA SER A 206 -15.23 -8.09 3.35
C SER A 206 -16.75 -8.01 3.48
N LYS A 207 -17.27 -8.17 4.69
CA LYS A 207 -18.70 -8.02 5.00
C LYS A 207 -19.26 -6.62 4.73
N TYR A 208 -18.41 -5.61 4.64
CA TYR A 208 -18.77 -4.24 4.29
C TYR A 208 -18.51 -3.92 2.81
N GLY A 209 -18.09 -4.91 2.01
CA GLY A 209 -17.74 -4.71 0.61
C GLY A 209 -16.46 -3.90 0.38
N ILE A 210 -15.62 -3.75 1.42
CA ILE A 210 -14.36 -3.01 1.33
C ILE A 210 -13.27 -3.94 0.80
N ASP A 211 -12.67 -3.60 -0.35
CA ASP A 211 -11.52 -4.31 -0.87
C ASP A 211 -10.21 -3.87 -0.22
N VAL A 212 -9.25 -4.78 -0.11
CA VAL A 212 -7.92 -4.48 0.42
C VAL A 212 -6.86 -4.93 -0.57
N LEU A 213 -6.12 -3.96 -1.13
CA LEU A 213 -4.99 -4.18 -2.03
C LEU A 213 -3.66 -3.96 -1.28
N VAL A 214 -2.79 -4.96 -1.30
CA VAL A 214 -1.39 -4.82 -0.84
C VAL A 214 -0.49 -4.63 -2.05
N VAL A 215 0.29 -3.55 -2.03
CA VAL A 215 1.30 -3.27 -3.05
C VAL A 215 2.67 -3.53 -2.45
N CYS A 216 3.47 -4.39 -3.10
CA CYS A 216 4.81 -4.74 -2.65
C CYS A 216 5.84 -4.31 -3.73
N PRO A 217 6.21 -3.03 -3.80
CA PRO A 217 7.23 -2.58 -4.75
C PRO A 217 8.58 -3.23 -4.47
N GLY A 218 9.36 -3.46 -5.53
CA GLY A 218 10.81 -3.69 -5.44
C GLY A 218 11.55 -2.36 -5.36
N THR A 219 12.85 -2.37 -5.72
CA THR A 219 13.63 -1.14 -5.81
C THR A 219 12.99 -0.19 -6.83
N THR A 220 12.63 1.00 -6.36
CA THR A 220 11.95 2.03 -7.15
C THR A 220 12.79 3.29 -7.12
N GLN A 221 12.93 3.97 -8.27
CA GLN A 221 13.63 5.25 -8.39
C GLN A 221 12.83 6.33 -7.67
N THR A 222 13.20 6.61 -6.44
CA THR A 222 12.57 7.62 -5.57
C THR A 222 13.63 8.23 -4.67
N GLU A 223 13.34 9.40 -4.12
CA GLU A 223 14.14 10.02 -3.05
C GLU A 223 14.11 9.21 -1.73
N PHE A 224 13.41 8.07 -1.69
CA PHE A 224 13.24 7.27 -0.48
C PHE A 224 14.58 6.80 0.10
N PHE A 225 15.53 6.46 -0.77
CA PHE A 225 16.87 6.03 -0.37
C PHE A 225 17.81 7.19 -0.03
N ASP A 226 17.49 8.43 -0.46
CA ASP A 226 18.28 9.63 -0.17
C ASP A 226 17.99 10.18 1.23
N VAL A 227 16.86 9.79 1.83
CA VAL A 227 16.36 10.29 3.13
C VAL A 227 16.19 9.13 4.11
N LEU A 228 17.21 8.25 4.19
CA LEU A 228 17.19 7.15 5.15
C LEU A 228 17.43 7.65 6.57
N HIS A 229 16.66 7.17 7.52
CA HIS A 229 16.72 7.59 8.92
C HIS A 229 18.03 7.17 9.62
N GLN A 230 18.60 6.06 9.20
CA GLN A 230 19.92 5.57 9.59
C GLN A 230 20.51 4.86 8.38
N SER A 231 21.70 5.28 7.97
CA SER A 231 22.45 4.64 6.91
C SER A 231 23.83 4.30 7.48
N THR A 232 24.02 3.06 7.87
CA THR A 232 25.36 2.46 7.88
C THR A 232 25.70 2.09 6.45
N SER A 233 26.98 1.99 6.10
CA SER A 233 27.48 1.69 4.74
C SER A 233 26.95 0.36 4.16
N ALA A 234 25.63 0.26 4.09
CA ALA A 234 24.95 -0.88 3.52
C ALA A 234 25.23 -0.92 2.01
N PRO A 235 25.55 -2.06 1.43
CA PRO A 235 25.62 -2.19 -0.01
C PRO A 235 24.23 -1.82 -0.56
N VAL A 236 24.17 -0.70 -1.28
CA VAL A 236 22.97 -0.31 -2.02
C VAL A 236 22.69 -1.45 -3.00
N LEU A 237 21.54 -2.09 -2.88
CA LEU A 237 21.12 -3.08 -3.86
C LEU A 237 21.29 -2.48 -5.26
N PRO A 238 21.88 -3.21 -6.23
CA PRO A 238 22.23 -2.66 -7.52
C PRO A 238 21.06 -1.92 -8.17
N ASN A 239 21.20 -0.62 -8.38
CA ASN A 239 20.13 0.28 -8.83
C ASN A 239 19.70 0.05 -10.30
N HIS A 240 20.46 -0.76 -11.05
CA HIS A 240 20.21 -1.03 -12.47
C HIS A 240 18.93 -1.82 -12.78
N ARG A 241 18.21 -2.29 -11.76
CA ARG A 241 16.90 -2.96 -11.88
C ARG A 241 15.77 -2.19 -11.24
N ALA A 242 16.02 -0.96 -10.83
CA ALA A 242 14.99 -0.10 -10.25
C ALA A 242 13.95 0.27 -11.32
N VAL A 243 12.67 0.15 -10.96
CA VAL A 243 11.57 0.64 -11.78
C VAL A 243 11.25 2.09 -11.42
N THR A 244 10.62 2.84 -12.35
CA THR A 244 10.25 4.23 -12.08
C THR A 244 9.01 4.31 -11.18
N SER A 245 8.84 5.45 -10.51
CA SER A 245 7.65 5.76 -9.70
C SER A 245 6.37 5.72 -10.53
N GLU A 246 6.44 6.22 -11.76
CA GLU A 246 5.33 6.27 -12.72
C GLU A 246 4.89 4.86 -13.13
N TYR A 247 5.83 3.96 -13.36
CA TYR A 247 5.52 2.58 -13.66
C TYR A 247 4.79 1.92 -12.48
N VAL A 248 5.28 2.10 -11.25
CA VAL A 248 4.62 1.55 -10.05
C VAL A 248 3.23 2.14 -9.88
N ALA A 249 3.07 3.46 -10.04
CA ALA A 249 1.80 4.16 -9.95
C ALA A 249 0.79 3.63 -10.98
N ALA A 250 1.20 3.46 -12.24
CA ALA A 250 0.35 2.88 -13.28
C ALA A 250 -0.08 1.44 -12.96
N ARG A 251 0.82 0.63 -12.36
CA ARG A 251 0.50 -0.73 -11.91
C ARG A 251 -0.49 -0.73 -10.74
N ILE A 252 -0.42 0.25 -9.84
CA ILE A 252 -1.39 0.43 -8.75
C ILE A 252 -2.77 0.75 -9.33
N ILE A 253 -2.88 1.74 -10.23
CA ILE A 253 -4.15 2.08 -10.91
C ILE A 253 -4.74 0.84 -11.59
N TRP A 254 -3.94 0.11 -12.36
CA TRP A 254 -4.37 -1.11 -13.01
C TRP A 254 -4.91 -2.15 -12.02
N ALA A 255 -4.22 -2.33 -10.88
CA ALA A 255 -4.61 -3.29 -9.86
C ALA A 255 -5.90 -2.90 -9.14
N MET A 256 -6.06 -1.61 -8.81
CA MET A 256 -7.27 -1.06 -8.22
C MET A 256 -8.47 -1.30 -9.12
N LYS A 257 -8.35 -0.96 -10.42
CA LYS A 257 -9.43 -1.15 -11.42
C LYS A 257 -9.79 -2.62 -11.64
N ARG A 258 -8.89 -3.56 -11.33
CA ARG A 258 -9.10 -5.00 -11.48
C ARG A 258 -9.40 -5.75 -10.18
N GLY A 259 -9.62 -5.04 -9.07
CA GLY A 259 -9.92 -5.66 -7.78
C GLY A 259 -8.85 -6.65 -7.32
N LYS A 260 -7.55 -6.36 -7.61
CA LYS A 260 -6.46 -7.25 -7.17
C LYS A 260 -6.27 -7.13 -5.66
N HIS A 261 -5.93 -8.26 -5.03
CA HIS A 261 -5.65 -8.28 -3.58
C HIS A 261 -4.19 -8.01 -3.26
N LYS A 262 -3.27 -8.34 -4.18
CA LYS A 262 -1.81 -8.16 -4.01
C LYS A 262 -1.15 -7.99 -5.37
N ILE A 263 -0.21 -7.06 -5.44
CA ILE A 263 0.68 -6.92 -6.60
C ILE A 263 2.14 -6.72 -6.17
N ILE A 264 3.04 -7.24 -6.98
CA ILE A 264 4.48 -7.01 -6.92
C ILE A 264 4.85 -6.40 -8.29
N PRO A 265 4.94 -5.05 -8.40
CA PRO A 265 5.06 -4.38 -9.70
C PRO A 265 6.30 -4.77 -10.51
N ALA A 266 7.46 -4.93 -9.83
CA ALA A 266 8.71 -5.28 -10.51
C ALA A 266 8.83 -6.79 -10.73
N PHE A 267 9.18 -7.20 -11.96
CA PHE A 267 9.34 -8.62 -12.31
C PHE A 267 10.42 -9.31 -11.47
N SER A 268 11.57 -8.66 -11.25
CA SER A 268 12.66 -9.20 -10.42
C SER A 268 12.24 -9.46 -8.98
N ALA A 269 11.43 -8.56 -8.41
CA ALA A 269 10.88 -8.70 -7.06
C ALA A 269 9.83 -9.85 -7.01
N ALA A 270 8.98 -9.96 -8.03
CA ALA A 270 8.01 -11.07 -8.13
C ALA A 270 8.71 -12.43 -8.31
N PHE A 271 9.81 -12.46 -9.04
CA PHE A 271 10.65 -13.66 -9.18
C PHE A 271 11.28 -14.05 -7.84
N LEU A 272 11.84 -13.08 -7.09
CA LEU A 272 12.41 -13.32 -5.75
C LEU A 272 11.36 -13.87 -4.78
N ASP A 273 10.14 -13.31 -4.75
CA ASP A 273 9.03 -13.81 -3.92
C ASP A 273 8.69 -15.27 -4.26
N ARG A 274 8.58 -15.59 -5.54
CA ARG A 274 8.33 -16.97 -5.99
C ARG A 274 9.47 -17.91 -5.59
N LEU A 275 10.71 -17.52 -5.89
CA LEU A 275 11.89 -18.32 -5.55
C LEU A 275 11.96 -18.60 -4.05
N ASN A 276 11.68 -17.59 -3.22
CA ASN A 276 11.65 -17.74 -1.77
C ASN A 276 10.61 -18.73 -1.28
N ARG A 277 9.47 -18.84 -1.95
CA ARG A 277 8.40 -19.81 -1.60
C ARG A 277 8.79 -21.25 -1.89
N PHE A 278 9.50 -21.49 -2.99
CA PHE A 278 9.84 -22.85 -3.41
C PHE A 278 11.22 -23.29 -2.91
N CYS A 279 12.18 -22.39 -2.80
CA CYS A 279 13.57 -22.69 -2.45
C CYS A 279 14.10 -21.71 -1.37
N PRO A 280 13.51 -21.66 -0.15
CA PRO A 280 13.86 -20.68 0.87
C PRO A 280 15.33 -20.79 1.29
N ARG A 281 15.87 -22.00 1.48
CA ARG A 281 17.28 -22.22 1.84
C ARG A 281 18.28 -21.70 0.80
N PHE A 282 17.93 -21.79 -0.48
CA PHE A 282 18.76 -21.23 -1.55
C PHE A 282 18.74 -19.69 -1.49
N VAL A 283 17.57 -19.10 -1.25
CA VAL A 283 17.46 -17.65 -1.09
C VAL A 283 18.18 -17.18 0.17
N ASP A 284 18.12 -17.93 1.29
CA ASP A 284 18.92 -17.63 2.50
C ASP A 284 20.42 -17.61 2.18
N TRP A 285 20.91 -18.64 1.51
CA TRP A 285 22.30 -18.69 1.09
C TRP A 285 22.67 -17.50 0.16
N LEU A 286 21.79 -17.13 -0.77
CA LEU A 286 22.02 -15.96 -1.62
C LEU A 286 22.10 -14.68 -0.80
N MET A 287 21.25 -14.52 0.23
CA MET A 287 21.23 -13.33 1.09
C MET A 287 22.51 -13.18 1.92
N THR A 288 23.20 -14.27 2.29
CA THR A 288 24.48 -14.19 3.02
C THR A 288 25.58 -13.44 2.23
N LYS A 289 25.46 -13.35 0.90
CA LYS A 289 26.37 -12.57 0.05
C LYS A 289 26.16 -11.07 0.13
N TYR A 290 25.07 -10.63 0.76
CA TYR A 290 24.68 -9.23 0.94
C TYR A 290 24.69 -8.81 2.43
N ALA A 291 25.11 -9.70 3.32
CA ALA A 291 25.19 -9.47 4.76
C ALA A 291 26.44 -8.68 5.18
#